data_7a01ec62e12ecc98bcb3305f27dad86c
#
_entry.id   7a01ec62e12ecc98bcb3305f27dad86c
#
_cell.length_a   1.000
_cell.length_b   1.000
_cell.length_c   1.000
_cell.angle_alpha   90.00
_cell.angle_beta   90.00
_cell.angle_gamma   90.00
#
_symmetry.space_group_name_H-M   'P 1'
#
loop_
_entity.id
_entity.type
_entity.pdbx_description
1 polymer ?
#
loop_
_entity_poly.entity_id
_entity_poly.type
_entity_poly.pdbx_seq_one_letter_code
_entity_poly.pdbx_strand_id
1 'polypeptide(L)'
;METREALQHASACPTRSGMRQSHDAYDPALIRRVLTETRTIALVGASANPARPSHHVMAFLLERGYRVIPVNPGLAGQTLQGQPVVARLADLPEPVDMVEIFRSSDAAGGVVDEALALPQPPRFIWMQIGVRDDAAAERAEAAGLVVVMDRCPKIEILR
;
A
#
# COMPACT_ATOMS: atom_id res chain seq x y z
N MET A 1 -26.33 -33.96 -36.98
CA MET A 1 -26.20 -33.54 -35.94
C MET A 1 -24.95 -33.01 -35.62
N GLU A 2 -24.68 -31.93 -35.36
CA GLU A 2 -23.54 -31.43 -35.12
C GLU A 2 -23.35 -31.23 -33.77
N THR A 3 -22.30 -31.40 -33.28
CA THR A 3 -22.03 -31.34 -32.04
C THR A 3 -21.33 -30.14 -31.84
N ARG A 4 -21.72 -29.31 -31.11
CA ARG A 4 -21.13 -28.21 -30.88
C ARG A 4 -20.15 -28.41 -29.93
N GLU A 5 -18.98 -28.20 -30.14
CA GLU A 5 -18.05 -28.19 -29.30
C GLU A 5 -18.05 -27.02 -28.56
N ALA A 6 -18.23 -27.09 -27.42
CA ALA A 6 -18.22 -26.04 -26.57
C ALA A 6 -16.87 -25.57 -26.45
N LEU A 7 -16.63 -24.53 -26.95
CA LEU A 7 -15.54 -23.92 -26.87
C LEU A 7 -15.17 -23.58 -25.59
N GLN A 8 -14.48 -24.28 -24.94
CA GLN A 8 -14.06 -23.99 -23.78
C GLN A 8 -13.08 -23.06 -23.86
N HIS A 9 -13.26 -21.99 -23.70
CA HIS A 9 -12.36 -21.03 -23.50
C HIS A 9 -11.98 -21.12 -22.15
N ALA A 10 -11.22 -21.98 -21.90
CA ALA A 10 -10.38 -21.80 -20.87
C ALA A 10 -9.77 -20.47 -21.05
N SER A 11 -10.36 -19.51 -20.60
CA SER A 11 -9.72 -18.29 -20.64
C SER A 11 -8.71 -18.49 -19.57
N ALA A 12 -7.77 -19.22 -19.79
CA ALA A 12 -6.69 -19.32 -19.01
C ALA A 12 -6.13 -17.93 -19.01
N CYS A 13 -6.42 -17.22 -18.03
CA CYS A 13 -5.66 -16.08 -17.78
C CYS A 13 -4.26 -16.57 -17.94
N PRO A 14 -3.52 -16.06 -18.85
CA PRO A 14 -2.17 -16.53 -18.98
C PRO A 14 -1.57 -16.28 -17.63
N THR A 15 -1.23 -17.35 -16.99
CA THR A 15 -0.50 -17.20 -15.82
C THR A 15 0.66 -16.39 -16.25
N ARG A 16 0.73 -15.20 -15.79
CA ARG A 16 1.84 -14.41 -16.13
C ARG A 16 2.99 -14.93 -15.30
N SER A 17 3.21 -16.19 -15.41
CA SER A 17 4.33 -16.73 -14.75
C SER A 17 5.49 -16.23 -15.54
N GLY A 18 6.17 -15.33 -15.03
CA GLY A 18 7.32 -14.84 -15.71
C GLY A 18 7.40 -13.34 -15.83
N MET A 19 6.27 -12.63 -15.77
CA MET A 19 6.40 -11.21 -15.89
C MET A 19 6.25 -10.63 -14.52
N ARG A 20 7.32 -10.68 -13.75
CA ARG A 20 7.34 -9.97 -12.50
C ARG A 20 7.32 -8.50 -12.85
N GLN A 21 6.53 -7.74 -12.16
CA GLN A 21 6.51 -6.31 -12.36
C GLN A 21 7.89 -5.78 -12.00
N SER A 22 8.49 -4.99 -12.86
CA SER A 22 9.74 -4.33 -12.54
C SER A 22 9.43 -3.18 -11.58
N HIS A 23 10.20 -3.12 -10.50
CA HIS A 23 10.07 -2.01 -9.55
C HIS A 23 11.20 -1.00 -9.72
N ASP A 24 11.96 -1.07 -10.80
CA ASP A 24 13.01 -0.11 -11.06
C ASP A 24 12.45 1.15 -11.71
N ALA A 25 11.31 1.06 -12.34
CA ALA A 25 10.62 2.20 -12.92
C ALA A 25 9.12 1.91 -12.94
N TYR A 26 8.31 2.95 -12.81
CA TYR A 26 6.86 2.81 -12.84
C TYR A 26 6.25 3.64 -13.96
N ASP A 27 5.24 3.08 -14.61
CA ASP A 27 4.44 3.80 -15.58
C ASP A 27 3.71 4.90 -14.81
N PRO A 28 3.79 6.16 -15.24
CA PRO A 28 3.07 7.25 -14.59
C PRO A 28 1.56 7.00 -14.49
N ALA A 29 0.99 6.26 -15.43
CA ALA A 29 -0.43 5.92 -15.40
C ALA A 29 -0.75 4.98 -14.23
N LEU A 30 0.15 4.06 -13.89
CA LEU A 30 -0.04 3.17 -12.75
C LEU A 30 -0.02 3.98 -11.45
N ILE A 31 0.96 4.87 -11.29
CA ILE A 31 1.07 5.71 -10.10
C ILE A 31 -0.19 6.56 -9.95
N ARG A 32 -0.65 7.18 -11.05
CA ARG A 32 -1.84 8.02 -11.01
C ARG A 32 -3.07 7.21 -10.63
N ARG A 33 -3.19 6.01 -11.17
CA ARG A 33 -4.31 5.13 -10.85
C ARG A 33 -4.34 4.77 -9.37
N VAL A 34 -3.20 4.39 -8.81
CA VAL A 34 -3.10 4.03 -7.39
C VAL A 34 -3.52 5.22 -6.52
N LEU A 35 -3.01 6.40 -6.81
CA LEU A 35 -3.31 7.59 -6.01
C LEU A 35 -4.75 8.06 -6.17
N THR A 36 -5.35 7.86 -7.34
CA THR A 36 -6.72 8.28 -7.60
C THR A 36 -7.74 7.30 -6.97
N GLU A 37 -7.44 6.03 -6.99
CA GLU A 37 -8.34 5.00 -6.45
C GLU A 37 -8.23 4.83 -4.94
N THR A 38 -7.21 5.40 -4.32
CA THR A 38 -7.03 5.35 -2.88
C THR A 38 -7.85 6.45 -2.19
N ARG A 39 -8.55 6.10 -1.13
CA ARG A 39 -9.27 7.06 -0.29
C ARG A 39 -8.80 6.98 1.15
N THR A 40 -8.57 5.78 1.65
CA THR A 40 -8.17 5.55 3.03
C THR A 40 -6.79 4.90 3.06
N ILE A 41 -5.90 5.47 3.85
CA ILE A 41 -4.51 5.04 3.95
C ILE A 41 -4.19 4.70 5.40
N ALA A 42 -3.58 3.53 5.63
CA ALA A 42 -2.95 3.23 6.91
C ALA A 42 -1.47 3.60 6.77
N LEU A 43 -1.02 4.58 7.51
CA LEU A 43 0.35 5.06 7.44
C LEU A 43 1.15 4.43 8.58
N VAL A 44 1.95 3.43 8.25
CA VAL A 44 2.72 2.66 9.23
C VAL A 44 4.08 3.33 9.44
N GLY A 45 4.41 3.61 10.67
CA GLY A 45 5.61 4.36 11.00
C GLY A 45 5.31 5.85 11.17
N ALA A 46 4.08 6.17 11.52
CA ALA A 46 3.68 7.54 11.79
C ALA A 46 4.51 8.12 12.94
N SER A 47 4.79 9.41 12.88
CA SER A 47 5.63 10.07 13.87
C SER A 47 5.03 11.39 14.34
N ALA A 48 5.16 11.66 15.62
CA ALA A 48 4.78 12.94 16.19
C ALA A 48 5.86 14.01 15.98
N ASN A 49 7.05 13.61 15.50
CA ASN A 49 8.15 14.54 15.28
C ASN A 49 7.98 15.26 13.93
N PRO A 50 7.77 16.58 13.92
CA PRO A 50 7.57 17.33 12.68
C PRO A 50 8.76 17.25 11.71
N ALA A 51 9.93 16.87 12.19
CA ALA A 51 11.10 16.75 11.33
C ALA A 51 11.11 15.44 10.53
N ARG A 52 10.24 14.49 10.85
CA ARG A 52 10.23 13.22 10.16
C ARG A 52 9.40 13.30 8.88
N PRO A 53 9.85 12.65 7.78
CA PRO A 53 9.10 12.64 6.52
C PRO A 53 7.67 12.15 6.66
N SER A 54 7.42 11.15 7.49
CA SER A 54 6.06 10.63 7.68
C SER A 54 5.10 11.69 8.20
N HIS A 55 5.59 12.61 9.03
CA HIS A 55 4.77 13.69 9.57
C HIS A 55 4.35 14.65 8.46
N HIS A 56 5.28 15.05 7.60
CA HIS A 56 4.98 15.98 6.51
C HIS A 56 4.07 15.35 5.47
N VAL A 57 4.32 14.10 5.12
CA VAL A 57 3.52 13.39 4.12
C VAL A 57 2.10 13.18 4.63
N MET A 58 1.96 12.84 5.91
CA MET A 58 0.63 12.68 6.51
C MET A 58 -0.16 13.97 6.42
N ALA A 59 0.45 15.10 6.80
CA ALA A 59 -0.21 16.40 6.73
C ALA A 59 -0.66 16.73 5.31
N PHE A 60 0.21 16.48 4.33
CA PHE A 60 -0.10 16.73 2.93
C PHE A 60 -1.27 15.87 2.45
N LEU A 61 -1.28 14.59 2.80
CA LEU A 61 -2.34 13.68 2.39
C LEU A 61 -3.69 14.08 2.99
N LEU A 62 -3.68 14.46 4.27
CA LEU A 62 -4.90 14.94 4.92
C LEU A 62 -5.43 16.19 4.23
N GLU A 63 -4.54 17.12 3.85
CA GLU A 63 -4.98 18.32 3.15
C GLU A 63 -5.56 18.01 1.79
N ARG A 64 -5.13 16.96 1.16
CA ARG A 64 -5.64 16.55 -0.15
C ARG A 64 -6.93 15.74 -0.07
N GLY A 65 -7.45 15.53 1.13
CA GLY A 65 -8.72 14.84 1.31
C GLY A 65 -8.65 13.35 1.55
N TYR A 66 -7.44 12.79 1.69
CA TYR A 66 -7.33 11.38 2.04
C TYR A 66 -7.65 11.19 3.52
N ARG A 67 -8.25 10.05 3.83
CA ARG A 67 -8.40 9.66 5.21
C ARG A 67 -7.14 8.88 5.58
N VAL A 68 -6.41 9.34 6.55
CA VAL A 68 -5.15 8.71 6.97
C VAL A 68 -5.28 8.23 8.41
N ILE A 69 -5.02 6.95 8.62
CA ILE A 69 -5.03 6.34 9.95
C ILE A 69 -3.57 6.07 10.33
N PRO A 70 -3.02 6.79 11.30
CA PRO A 70 -1.64 6.57 11.69
C PRO A 70 -1.49 5.30 12.51
N VAL A 71 -0.44 4.53 12.22
CA VAL A 71 -0.14 3.28 12.91
C VAL A 71 1.24 3.37 13.54
N ASN A 72 1.31 3.30 14.85
CA ASN A 72 2.56 3.31 15.59
C ASN A 72 2.33 2.77 17.01
N PRO A 73 2.96 1.64 17.39
CA PRO A 73 2.76 1.08 18.72
C PRO A 73 3.11 2.05 19.87
N GLY A 74 4.12 2.90 19.66
CA GLY A 74 4.56 3.83 20.69
C GLY A 74 3.64 5.02 20.90
N LEU A 75 2.71 5.28 19.96
CA LEU A 75 1.79 6.40 20.03
C LEU A 75 0.33 5.93 20.13
N ALA A 76 0.12 4.63 20.27
CA ALA A 76 -1.23 4.08 20.30
C ALA A 76 -2.06 4.72 21.40
N GLY A 77 -3.30 5.05 21.09
CA GLY A 77 -4.19 5.70 22.05
C GLY A 77 -4.08 7.21 22.07
N GLN A 78 -3.07 7.76 21.40
CA GLN A 78 -2.93 9.21 21.29
C GLN A 78 -3.55 9.69 19.98
N THR A 79 -3.59 10.98 19.80
CA THR A 79 -4.08 11.59 18.56
C THR A 79 -2.90 12.26 17.86
N LEU A 80 -2.79 12.04 16.54
CA LEU A 80 -1.75 12.65 15.73
C LEU A 80 -2.41 13.38 14.59
N GLN A 81 -2.21 14.67 14.50
CA GLN A 81 -2.83 15.53 13.48
C GLN A 81 -4.35 15.32 13.40
N GLY A 82 -4.97 15.18 14.56
CA GLY A 82 -6.41 15.00 14.66
C GLY A 82 -6.91 13.58 14.42
N GLN A 83 -6.01 12.63 14.18
CA GLN A 83 -6.39 11.25 13.88
C GLN A 83 -5.97 10.32 15.03
N PRO A 84 -6.86 9.45 15.50
CA PRO A 84 -6.48 8.47 16.53
C PRO A 84 -5.42 7.51 16.01
N VAL A 85 -4.40 7.25 16.81
CA VAL A 85 -3.31 6.34 16.45
C VAL A 85 -3.62 4.93 16.92
N VAL A 86 -3.45 3.95 16.03
CA VAL A 86 -3.59 2.54 16.42
C VAL A 86 -2.21 1.89 16.50
N ALA A 87 -2.10 0.83 17.29
CA ALA A 87 -0.82 0.16 17.52
C ALA A 87 -0.36 -0.68 16.33
N ARG A 88 -1.28 -1.37 15.68
CA ARG A 88 -0.99 -2.33 14.62
C ARG A 88 -2.05 -2.29 13.56
N LEU A 89 -1.73 -2.85 12.39
CA LEU A 89 -2.72 -2.96 11.31
C LEU A 89 -3.96 -3.75 11.74
N ALA A 90 -3.78 -4.76 12.60
CA ALA A 90 -4.91 -5.54 13.09
C ALA A 90 -5.93 -4.70 13.90
N ASP A 91 -5.51 -3.53 14.38
CA ASP A 91 -6.37 -2.66 15.18
C ASP A 91 -7.07 -1.59 14.36
N LEU A 92 -6.93 -1.61 13.03
CA LEU A 92 -7.59 -0.63 12.18
C LEU A 92 -9.12 -0.68 12.35
N PRO A 93 -9.77 0.48 12.50
CA PRO A 93 -11.22 0.52 12.73
C PRO A 93 -12.04 0.23 11.47
N GLU A 94 -11.41 0.27 10.31
CA GLU A 94 -12.07 0.04 9.03
C GLU A 94 -11.07 -0.47 8.01
N PRO A 95 -11.51 -1.09 6.92
CA PRO A 95 -10.60 -1.49 5.85
C PRO A 95 -9.95 -0.27 5.21
N VAL A 96 -8.73 -0.42 4.74
CA VAL A 96 -8.01 0.66 4.06
C VAL A 96 -7.71 0.24 2.63
N ASP A 97 -7.55 1.22 1.75
CA ASP A 97 -7.22 0.97 0.36
C ASP A 97 -5.72 0.78 0.17
N MET A 98 -4.93 1.49 0.97
CA MET A 98 -3.48 1.49 0.86
C MET A 98 -2.84 1.38 2.24
N VAL A 99 -1.77 0.59 2.32
CA VAL A 99 -0.87 0.61 3.47
C VAL A 99 0.40 1.29 2.99
N GLU A 100 0.72 2.45 3.59
CA GLU A 100 1.91 3.19 3.26
C GLU A 100 2.95 2.95 4.35
N ILE A 101 4.15 2.54 3.95
CA ILE A 101 5.18 2.08 4.88
C ILE A 101 6.33 3.07 4.99
N PHE A 102 6.47 3.64 6.19
CA PHE A 102 7.57 4.52 6.57
C PHE A 102 8.49 3.79 7.56
N ARG A 103 8.75 2.51 7.34
CA ARG A 103 9.66 1.74 8.16
C ARG A 103 10.87 1.36 7.30
N SER A 104 11.92 0.86 7.93
CA SER A 104 13.10 0.43 7.17
C SER A 104 12.74 -0.71 6.22
N SER A 105 13.56 -0.90 5.20
CA SER A 105 13.36 -2.01 4.26
C SER A 105 13.32 -3.36 5.00
N ASP A 106 14.10 -3.50 6.07
CA ASP A 106 14.14 -4.74 6.85
C ASP A 106 12.82 -4.98 7.59
N ALA A 107 12.11 -3.94 7.96
CA ALA A 107 10.84 -4.06 8.67
C ALA A 107 9.65 -4.15 7.70
N ALA A 108 9.82 -3.71 6.46
CA ALA A 108 8.73 -3.61 5.49
C ALA A 108 8.05 -4.95 5.21
N GLY A 109 8.82 -6.02 5.13
CA GLY A 109 8.28 -7.36 4.87
C GLY A 109 7.28 -7.81 5.91
N GLY A 110 7.58 -7.55 7.19
CA GLY A 110 6.65 -7.86 8.28
C GLY A 110 5.36 -7.06 8.19
N VAL A 111 5.44 -5.80 7.77
CA VAL A 111 4.27 -4.96 7.59
C VAL A 111 3.40 -5.49 6.45
N VAL A 112 4.02 -5.92 5.35
CA VAL A 112 3.30 -6.51 4.23
C VAL A 112 2.58 -7.79 4.69
N ASP A 113 3.24 -8.63 5.49
CA ASP A 113 2.64 -9.85 5.99
C ASP A 113 1.44 -9.55 6.90
N GLU A 114 1.54 -8.51 7.74
CA GLU A 114 0.42 -8.09 8.55
C GLU A 114 -0.74 -7.59 7.70
N ALA A 115 -0.45 -6.87 6.64
CA ALA A 115 -1.48 -6.38 5.71
C ALA A 115 -2.19 -7.54 5.02
N LEU A 116 -1.43 -8.55 4.59
CA LEU A 116 -1.99 -9.72 3.94
C LEU A 116 -2.86 -10.57 4.88
N ALA A 117 -2.60 -10.48 6.18
CA ALA A 117 -3.35 -11.22 7.20
C ALA A 117 -4.66 -10.54 7.61
N LEU A 118 -4.92 -9.32 7.14
CA LEU A 118 -6.15 -8.62 7.48
C LEU A 118 -7.36 -9.33 6.87
N PRO A 119 -8.53 -9.26 7.51
CA PRO A 119 -9.75 -9.85 6.93
C PRO A 119 -10.07 -9.30 5.55
N GLN A 120 -9.77 -8.00 5.34
CA GLN A 120 -9.90 -7.36 4.04
C GLN A 120 -8.57 -6.70 3.74
N PRO A 121 -7.65 -7.39 3.05
CA PRO A 121 -6.36 -6.79 2.72
C PRO A 121 -6.52 -5.54 1.86
N PRO A 122 -5.57 -4.61 1.93
CA PRO A 122 -5.63 -3.41 1.11
C PRO A 122 -5.43 -3.78 -0.36
N ARG A 123 -5.77 -2.87 -1.25
CA ARG A 123 -5.51 -3.06 -2.67
C ARG A 123 -4.08 -2.69 -3.01
N PHE A 124 -3.49 -1.75 -2.25
CA PHE A 124 -2.20 -1.16 -2.55
C PHE A 124 -1.25 -1.21 -1.37
N ILE A 125 0.01 -1.51 -1.66
CA ILE A 125 1.11 -1.35 -0.71
C ILE A 125 2.02 -0.28 -1.28
N TRP A 126 2.36 0.71 -0.49
CA TRP A 126 3.22 1.79 -0.92
C TRP A 126 4.39 1.93 0.05
N MET A 127 5.60 1.75 -0.44
CA MET A 127 6.81 1.90 0.36
C MET A 127 7.46 3.24 0.01
N GLN A 128 7.75 4.02 1.05
CA GLN A 128 8.31 5.35 0.92
C GLN A 128 9.71 5.33 0.30
N ILE A 129 10.21 6.49 -0.14
CA ILE A 129 11.57 6.62 -0.66
C ILE A 129 12.55 5.99 0.33
N GLY A 130 13.44 5.17 -0.16
CA GLY A 130 14.41 4.45 0.65
C GLY A 130 13.91 3.13 1.22
N VAL A 131 12.64 2.78 1.00
CA VAL A 131 12.08 1.51 1.47
C VAL A 131 11.78 0.63 0.28
N ARG A 132 12.42 -0.52 0.25
CA ARG A 132 12.22 -1.49 -0.84
C ARG A 132 12.47 -2.90 -0.33
N ASP A 133 11.56 -3.81 -0.65
CA ASP A 133 11.70 -5.23 -0.32
C ASP A 133 11.03 -6.02 -1.44
N ASP A 134 11.82 -6.51 -2.37
CA ASP A 134 11.32 -7.19 -3.57
C ASP A 134 10.61 -8.50 -3.22
N ALA A 135 11.10 -9.22 -2.22
CA ALA A 135 10.45 -10.48 -1.81
C ALA A 135 9.06 -10.21 -1.22
N ALA A 136 8.93 -9.16 -0.42
CA ALA A 136 7.64 -8.77 0.14
C ALA A 136 6.68 -8.31 -0.97
N ALA A 137 7.19 -7.56 -1.95
CA ALA A 137 6.39 -7.13 -3.08
C ALA A 137 5.86 -8.33 -3.86
N GLU A 138 6.70 -9.34 -4.05
CA GLU A 138 6.29 -10.54 -4.76
C GLU A 138 5.17 -11.27 -4.02
N ARG A 139 5.26 -11.37 -2.70
CA ARG A 139 4.19 -11.99 -1.90
C ARG A 139 2.88 -11.22 -2.01
N ALA A 140 2.95 -9.89 -1.94
CA ALA A 140 1.77 -9.05 -2.03
C ALA A 140 1.14 -9.14 -3.42
N GLU A 141 1.95 -9.12 -4.47
CA GLU A 141 1.46 -9.22 -5.84
C GLU A 141 0.85 -10.60 -6.11
N ALA A 142 1.41 -11.65 -5.52
CA ALA A 142 0.85 -13.01 -5.65
C ALA A 142 -0.55 -13.07 -5.01
N ALA A 143 -0.82 -12.22 -4.03
CA ALA A 143 -2.13 -12.13 -3.40
C ALA A 143 -3.07 -11.15 -4.12
N GLY A 144 -2.64 -10.58 -5.22
CA GLY A 144 -3.47 -9.68 -6.03
C GLY A 144 -3.33 -8.20 -5.70
N LEU A 145 -2.40 -7.82 -4.83
CA LEU A 145 -2.19 -6.42 -4.50
C LEU A 145 -1.26 -5.76 -5.51
N VAL A 146 -1.36 -4.45 -5.61
CA VAL A 146 -0.45 -3.65 -6.43
C VAL A 146 0.56 -3.01 -5.48
N VAL A 147 1.85 -3.09 -5.80
CA VAL A 147 2.92 -2.58 -4.94
C VAL A 147 3.71 -1.50 -5.64
N VAL A 148 3.94 -0.39 -4.94
CA VAL A 148 4.82 0.68 -5.38
C VAL A 148 5.88 0.83 -4.30
N MET A 149 7.15 0.86 -4.67
CA MET A 149 8.27 0.97 -3.71
C MET A 149 9.18 2.12 -4.04
N ASP A 150 9.81 2.67 -3.02
CA ASP A 150 10.81 3.72 -3.16
C ASP A 150 10.26 4.97 -3.85
N ARG A 151 9.07 5.38 -3.46
CA ARG A 151 8.41 6.58 -3.99
C ARG A 151 7.74 7.34 -2.85
N CYS A 152 7.57 8.64 -3.02
CA CYS A 152 6.85 9.48 -2.06
C CYS A 152 5.52 9.90 -2.67
N PRO A 153 4.38 9.58 -2.04
CA PRO A 153 3.08 9.97 -2.59
C PRO A 153 2.95 11.46 -2.80
N LYS A 154 3.52 12.27 -1.89
CA LYS A 154 3.47 13.73 -2.01
C LYS A 154 4.17 14.19 -3.28
N ILE A 155 5.34 13.65 -3.58
CA ILE A 155 6.10 14.00 -4.77
C ILE A 155 5.33 13.58 -6.02
N GLU A 156 4.77 12.37 -6.00
CA GLU A 156 4.04 11.85 -7.14
C GLU A 156 2.75 12.63 -7.41
N ILE A 157 2.06 13.06 -6.38
CA ILE A 157 0.85 13.88 -6.53
C ILE A 157 1.17 15.25 -7.11
N LEU A 158 2.33 15.80 -6.75
CA LEU A 158 2.71 17.13 -7.21
C LEU A 158 3.34 17.16 -8.61
N ARG A 159 3.58 16.02 -9.22
CA ARG A 159 4.11 15.97 -10.59
C ARG A 159 3.09 16.32 -11.66
#